data_7f21222aff95e9960faeafa2d4e2bc47
#
_entry.id   7f21222aff95e9960faeafa2d4e2bc47
#
_cell.length_a   1.000
_cell.length_b   1.000
_cell.length_c   1.000
_cell.angle_alpha   90.00
_cell.angle_beta   90.00
_cell.angle_gamma   90.00
#
_symmetry.space_group_name_H-M   'P 1'
#
loop_
_entity.id
_entity.type
_entity.pdbx_description
1 polymer ?
#
loop_
_entity_poly.entity_id
_entity_poly.type
_entity_poly.pdbx_seq_one_letter_code
_entity_poly.pdbx_strand_id
1 'polypeptide(L)'
;MKLVEKCKSIVNAPLWKEEKLLWWVWISTGIIYALIKFFIGKYNNYKIFKYVFPHSIEGLTIYGEYPAEYYDSNQYGILFSALIAPFSVLPDWLGLVLWITANTAFLFYAIKQLPLSTSQKIFIYWFSYIE
;
A
#
# COMPACT_ATOMS: atom_id res chain seq x y z
N MET A 1 5.26 -31.05 -23.37
CA MET A 1 4.00 -31.55 -22.77
C MET A 1 4.02 -31.50 -21.25
N LYS A 2 4.96 -32.12 -20.55
CA LYS A 2 5.00 -32.13 -19.04
C LYS A 2 5.09 -30.74 -18.36
N LEU A 3 5.77 -29.76 -18.96
CA LEU A 3 5.89 -28.40 -18.37
C LEU A 3 4.57 -27.65 -18.39
N VAL A 4 3.82 -27.73 -19.48
CA VAL A 4 2.50 -27.09 -19.64
C VAL A 4 1.46 -27.70 -18.70
N GLU A 5 1.50 -29.01 -18.49
CA GLU A 5 0.63 -29.70 -17.53
C GLU A 5 0.97 -29.34 -16.10
N LYS A 6 2.27 -29.21 -15.76
CA LYS A 6 2.72 -28.77 -14.45
C LYS A 6 2.32 -27.31 -14.17
N CYS A 7 2.44 -26.41 -15.16
CA CYS A 7 1.94 -25.05 -15.05
C CYS A 7 0.43 -24.99 -14.86
N LYS A 8 -0.35 -25.79 -15.63
CA LYS A 8 -1.80 -25.89 -15.45
C LYS A 8 -2.20 -26.42 -14.08
N SER A 9 -1.47 -27.39 -13.52
CA SER A 9 -1.75 -27.93 -12.18
C SER A 9 -1.46 -26.90 -11.09
N ILE A 10 -0.41 -26.07 -11.23
CA ILE A 10 -0.09 -25.00 -10.31
C ILE A 10 -1.17 -23.91 -10.36
N VAL A 11 -1.54 -23.46 -11.57
CA VAL A 11 -2.58 -22.41 -11.77
C VAL A 11 -3.96 -22.87 -11.29
N ASN A 12 -4.26 -24.16 -11.36
CA ASN A 12 -5.52 -24.74 -10.89
C ASN A 12 -5.47 -25.22 -9.43
N ALA A 13 -4.33 -25.04 -8.74
CA ALA A 13 -4.22 -25.44 -7.35
C ALA A 13 -5.24 -24.65 -6.48
N PRO A 14 -6.00 -25.31 -5.62
CA PRO A 14 -7.01 -24.68 -4.79
C PRO A 14 -6.44 -23.58 -3.89
N LEU A 15 -5.14 -23.65 -3.56
CA LEU A 15 -4.43 -22.70 -2.72
C LEU A 15 -4.50 -21.25 -3.27
N TRP A 16 -4.39 -21.04 -4.59
CA TRP A 16 -4.44 -19.71 -5.20
C TRP A 16 -5.85 -19.09 -5.21
N LYS A 17 -6.84 -19.87 -4.80
CA LYS A 17 -8.24 -19.45 -4.70
C LYS A 17 -8.70 -19.23 -3.26
N GLU A 18 -7.81 -19.45 -2.29
CA GLU A 18 -8.12 -19.21 -0.90
C GLU A 18 -7.90 -17.75 -0.50
N GLU A 19 -8.98 -17.06 -0.14
CA GLU A 19 -8.96 -15.65 0.27
C GLU A 19 -8.00 -15.41 1.44
N LYS A 20 -7.91 -16.34 2.39
CA LYS A 20 -6.98 -16.24 3.53
C LYS A 20 -5.50 -16.24 3.09
N LEU A 21 -5.15 -17.09 2.13
CA LEU A 21 -3.80 -17.12 1.61
C LEU A 21 -3.48 -15.83 0.85
N LEU A 22 -4.40 -15.34 0.02
CA LEU A 22 -4.27 -14.08 -0.69
C LEU A 22 -4.08 -12.91 0.27
N TRP A 23 -4.82 -12.86 1.37
CA TRP A 23 -4.64 -11.86 2.42
C TRP A 23 -3.21 -11.85 2.95
N TRP A 24 -2.68 -13.00 3.34
CA TRP A 24 -1.32 -13.06 3.86
C TRP A 24 -0.26 -12.73 2.81
N VAL A 25 -0.46 -13.13 1.56
CA VAL A 25 0.42 -12.75 0.44
C VAL A 25 0.43 -11.23 0.28
N TRP A 26 -0.71 -10.58 0.26
CA TRP A 26 -0.83 -9.13 0.11
C TRP A 26 -0.14 -8.39 1.25
N ILE A 27 -0.45 -8.73 2.49
CA ILE A 27 0.12 -8.06 3.67
C ILE A 27 1.64 -8.27 3.75
N SER A 28 2.11 -9.50 3.60
CA SER A 28 3.55 -9.78 3.67
C SER A 28 4.33 -9.09 2.56
N THR A 29 3.81 -9.08 1.36
CA THR A 29 4.45 -8.37 0.23
C THR A 29 4.46 -6.86 0.45
N GLY A 30 3.36 -6.28 0.94
CA GLY A 30 3.29 -4.86 1.28
C GLY A 30 4.34 -4.46 2.32
N ILE A 31 4.49 -5.26 3.39
CA ILE A 31 5.50 -5.04 4.43
C ILE A 31 6.92 -5.14 3.84
N ILE A 32 7.20 -6.20 3.09
CA ILE A 32 8.51 -6.39 2.44
C ILE A 32 8.83 -5.24 1.50
N TYR A 33 7.86 -4.83 0.68
CA TYR A 33 8.01 -3.69 -0.23
C TYR A 33 8.33 -2.39 0.54
N ALA A 34 7.60 -2.09 1.62
CA ALA A 34 7.84 -0.93 2.45
C ALA A 34 9.26 -0.92 3.03
N LEU A 35 9.72 -2.06 3.57
CA LEU A 35 11.05 -2.20 4.12
C LEU A 35 12.13 -2.01 3.05
N ILE A 36 11.96 -2.62 1.87
CA ILE A 36 12.88 -2.44 0.75
C ILE A 36 12.97 -0.96 0.37
N LYS A 37 11.82 -0.28 0.19
CA LYS A 37 11.78 1.16 -0.16
C LYS A 37 12.46 2.01 0.90
N PHE A 38 12.29 1.71 2.17
CA PHE A 38 12.96 2.40 3.26
C PHE A 38 14.48 2.22 3.18
N PHE A 39 14.98 0.98 3.10
CA PHE A 39 16.43 0.70 3.08
C PHE A 39 17.16 1.26 1.86
N ILE A 40 16.50 1.32 0.70
CA ILE A 40 17.10 1.95 -0.49
C ILE A 40 16.86 3.46 -0.58
N GLY A 41 16.20 4.07 0.41
CA GLY A 41 15.92 5.51 0.46
C GLY A 41 14.88 6.00 -0.56
N LYS A 42 14.11 5.12 -1.19
CA LYS A 42 13.14 5.45 -2.26
C LYS A 42 11.71 5.51 -1.74
N TYR A 43 11.44 6.38 -0.75
CA TYR A 43 10.11 6.57 -0.15
C TYR A 43 9.68 8.04 -0.08
N ASN A 44 10.09 8.84 -1.06
CA ASN A 44 9.82 10.28 -1.10
C ASN A 44 8.31 10.60 -0.99
N ASN A 45 7.44 9.86 -1.69
CA ASN A 45 6.00 10.07 -1.60
C ASN A 45 5.47 9.93 -0.16
N TYR A 46 5.99 8.97 0.60
CA TYR A 46 5.62 8.87 2.01
C TYR A 46 6.15 10.06 2.82
N LYS A 47 7.34 10.58 2.53
CA LYS A 47 7.85 11.80 3.18
C LYS A 47 6.92 12.98 2.92
N ILE A 48 6.51 13.20 1.66
CA ILE A 48 5.52 14.24 1.33
C ILE A 48 4.28 14.07 2.21
N PHE A 49 3.72 12.87 2.28
CA PHE A 49 2.53 12.58 3.07
C PHE A 49 2.74 12.84 4.56
N LYS A 50 3.87 12.37 5.09
CA LYS A 50 4.21 12.53 6.51
C LYS A 50 4.25 14.00 6.92
N TYR A 51 4.91 14.85 6.12
CA TYR A 51 5.11 16.25 6.46
C TYR A 51 3.88 17.14 6.27
N VAL A 52 2.86 16.70 5.55
CA VAL A 52 1.59 17.45 5.42
C VAL A 52 0.95 17.70 6.79
N PHE A 53 1.01 16.74 7.72
CA PHE A 53 0.41 16.92 9.05
C PHE A 53 1.15 17.98 9.90
N PRO A 54 2.47 17.91 10.15
CA PRO A 54 3.16 18.98 10.87
C PRO A 54 3.01 20.33 10.19
N HIS A 55 3.15 20.45 8.87
CA HIS A 55 2.95 21.73 8.18
C HIS A 55 1.54 22.29 8.40
N SER A 56 0.52 21.45 8.43
CA SER A 56 -0.86 21.89 8.66
C SER A 56 -1.11 22.44 10.07
N ILE A 57 -0.50 21.83 11.09
CA ILE A 57 -0.64 22.30 12.50
C ILE A 57 0.24 23.52 12.81
N GLU A 58 1.36 23.67 12.12
CA GLU A 58 2.26 24.82 12.24
C GLU A 58 1.79 26.04 11.42
N GLY A 59 0.71 25.91 10.67
CA GLY A 59 0.16 26.98 9.82
C GLY A 59 1.00 27.27 8.57
N LEU A 60 1.88 26.33 8.20
CA LEU A 60 2.67 26.41 6.97
C LEU A 60 1.82 26.03 5.76
N THR A 61 2.23 26.46 4.56
CA THR A 61 1.54 26.04 3.34
C THR A 61 1.78 24.56 3.09
N ILE A 62 0.70 23.77 3.03
CA ILE A 62 0.78 22.33 2.75
C ILE A 62 1.13 22.00 1.29
N TYR A 63 1.11 23.01 0.40
CA TYR A 63 1.40 22.87 -1.03
C TYR A 63 2.78 23.45 -1.41
N GLY A 64 3.55 23.89 -0.42
CA GLY A 64 4.89 24.43 -0.62
C GLY A 64 5.91 23.38 -0.99
N GLU A 65 7.04 23.85 -1.53
CA GLU A 65 8.22 23.02 -1.75
C GLU A 65 9.10 23.07 -0.50
N TYR A 66 9.48 21.91 0.00
CA TYR A 66 10.31 21.74 1.21
C TYR A 66 11.52 20.83 0.90
N PRO A 67 12.49 21.31 0.09
CA PRO A 67 13.59 20.47 -0.43
C PRO A 67 14.53 19.92 0.66
N ALA A 68 14.49 20.47 1.88
CA ALA A 68 15.20 19.92 3.03
C ALA A 68 14.54 18.64 3.60
N GLU A 69 13.28 18.40 3.31
CA GLU A 69 12.49 17.31 3.85
C GLU A 69 12.14 16.26 2.80
N TYR A 70 11.71 16.72 1.62
CA TYR A 70 11.31 15.87 0.50
C TYR A 70 11.47 16.57 -0.84
N TYR A 71 11.44 15.80 -1.92
CA TYR A 71 11.41 16.32 -3.28
C TYR A 71 9.96 16.43 -3.77
N ASP A 72 9.68 17.45 -4.61
CA ASP A 72 8.34 17.73 -5.14
C ASP A 72 7.42 18.42 -4.13
N SER A 73 6.16 18.59 -4.46
CA SER A 73 5.15 19.25 -3.63
C SER A 73 3.98 18.33 -3.29
N ASN A 74 3.31 18.60 -2.17
CA ASN A 74 2.10 17.88 -1.81
C ASN A 74 0.94 18.31 -2.73
N GLN A 75 0.18 17.34 -3.23
CA GLN A 75 -1.00 17.54 -4.08
C GLN A 75 -2.33 17.24 -3.34
N TYR A 76 -2.27 16.90 -2.06
CA TYR A 76 -3.41 16.46 -1.26
C TYR A 76 -3.94 17.60 -0.38
N GLY A 77 -5.25 17.67 -0.21
CA GLY A 77 -5.91 18.69 0.61
C GLY A 77 -5.74 18.46 2.12
N ILE A 78 -6.21 19.45 2.89
CA ILE A 78 -6.08 19.46 4.37
C ILE A 78 -6.68 18.23 5.05
N LEU A 79 -7.73 17.62 4.52
CA LEU A 79 -8.31 16.41 5.09
C LEU A 79 -7.34 15.23 5.07
N PHE A 80 -6.43 15.20 4.10
CA PHE A 80 -5.40 14.18 4.03
C PHE A 80 -4.41 14.29 5.21
N SER A 81 -4.14 15.50 5.70
CA SER A 81 -3.27 15.71 6.85
C SER A 81 -3.82 14.99 8.10
N ALA A 82 -5.14 15.05 8.33
CA ALA A 82 -5.77 14.32 9.43
C ALA A 82 -5.68 12.79 9.26
N LEU A 83 -5.80 12.31 8.01
CA LEU A 83 -5.71 10.89 7.70
C LEU A 83 -4.30 10.33 7.94
N ILE A 84 -3.27 11.07 7.55
CA ILE A 84 -1.87 10.65 7.68
C ILE A 84 -1.30 10.87 9.10
N ALA A 85 -1.95 11.70 9.93
CA ALA A 85 -1.49 12.09 11.25
C ALA A 85 -0.98 10.92 12.12
N PRO A 86 -1.71 9.79 12.26
CA PRO A 86 -1.24 8.66 13.07
C PRO A 86 0.09 8.05 12.59
N PHE A 87 0.38 8.16 11.31
CA PHE A 87 1.59 7.63 10.70
C PHE A 87 2.73 8.64 10.69
N SER A 88 2.40 9.94 10.63
CA SER A 88 3.37 11.03 10.54
C SER A 88 4.20 11.21 11.81
N VAL A 89 3.63 10.91 12.98
CA VAL A 89 4.31 11.02 14.29
C VAL A 89 5.26 9.85 14.59
N LEU A 90 5.26 8.83 13.76
CA LEU A 90 6.09 7.64 13.92
C LEU A 90 7.46 7.80 13.23
N PRO A 91 8.49 7.02 13.64
CA PRO A 91 9.71 6.89 12.85
C PRO A 91 9.41 6.48 11.42
N ASP A 92 10.18 6.97 10.44
CA ASP A 92 9.89 6.80 9.01
C ASP A 92 9.65 5.35 8.59
N TRP A 93 10.50 4.43 9.05
CA TRP A 93 10.35 3.02 8.72
C TRP A 93 9.03 2.42 9.21
N LEU A 94 8.61 2.78 10.44
CA LEU A 94 7.40 2.25 11.04
C LEU A 94 6.15 2.88 10.42
N GLY A 95 6.17 4.20 10.27
CA GLY A 95 5.07 4.91 9.63
C GLY A 95 4.85 4.48 8.19
N LEU A 96 5.94 4.29 7.41
CA LEU A 96 5.87 3.78 6.05
C LEU A 96 5.27 2.36 5.99
N VAL A 97 5.76 1.45 6.84
CA VAL A 97 5.26 0.07 6.90
C VAL A 97 3.77 0.06 7.26
N LEU A 98 3.38 0.79 8.29
CA LEU A 98 1.97 0.84 8.71
C LEU A 98 1.08 1.51 7.68
N TRP A 99 1.54 2.58 7.03
CA TRP A 99 0.81 3.26 5.96
C TRP A 99 0.55 2.33 4.76
N ILE A 100 1.58 1.65 4.27
CA ILE A 100 1.43 0.70 3.16
C ILE A 100 0.53 -0.47 3.57
N THR A 101 0.73 -1.02 4.77
CA THR A 101 -0.09 -2.12 5.27
C THR A 101 -1.56 -1.72 5.41
N ALA A 102 -1.85 -0.53 5.92
CA ALA A 102 -3.22 -0.02 6.06
C ALA A 102 -3.89 0.15 4.69
N ASN A 103 -3.18 0.71 3.69
CA ASN A 103 -3.73 0.86 2.34
C ASN A 103 -3.96 -0.51 1.67
N THR A 104 -3.02 -1.43 1.83
CA THR A 104 -3.15 -2.81 1.32
C THR A 104 -4.36 -3.51 1.94
N ALA A 105 -4.51 -3.43 3.26
CA ALA A 105 -5.63 -4.01 3.99
C ALA A 105 -6.97 -3.38 3.58
N PHE A 106 -7.00 -2.05 3.42
CA PHE A 106 -8.20 -1.33 3.00
C PHE A 106 -8.64 -1.74 1.59
N LEU A 107 -7.70 -1.81 0.64
CA LEU A 107 -8.01 -2.24 -0.73
C LEU A 107 -8.53 -3.67 -0.76
N PHE A 108 -7.86 -4.58 -0.04
CA PHE A 108 -8.30 -5.97 0.07
C PHE A 108 -9.73 -6.06 0.63
N TYR A 109 -10.00 -5.34 1.71
CA TYR A 109 -11.34 -5.30 2.31
C TYR A 109 -12.37 -4.69 1.36
N ALA A 110 -12.04 -3.62 0.65
CA ALA A 110 -12.93 -3.01 -0.34
C ALA A 110 -13.33 -4.00 -1.44
N ILE A 111 -12.37 -4.76 -1.99
CA ILE A 111 -12.64 -5.81 -2.99
C ILE A 111 -13.55 -6.89 -2.39
N LYS A 112 -13.33 -7.26 -1.14
CA LYS A 112 -14.15 -8.26 -0.44
C LYS A 112 -15.63 -7.87 -0.37
N GLN A 113 -15.93 -6.57 -0.20
CA GLN A 113 -17.30 -6.05 -0.10
C GLN A 113 -18.02 -5.93 -1.46
N LEU A 114 -17.31 -6.08 -2.58
CA LEU A 114 -17.96 -5.99 -3.89
C LEU A 114 -19.02 -7.08 -4.06
N PRO A 115 -20.17 -6.78 -4.67
CA PRO A 115 -21.25 -7.76 -4.93
C PRO A 115 -20.90 -8.66 -6.12
N LEU A 116 -19.79 -9.39 -6.03
CA LEU A 116 -19.23 -10.22 -7.09
C LEU A 116 -19.10 -11.67 -6.60
N SER A 117 -19.08 -12.61 -7.55
CA SER A 117 -18.77 -14.01 -7.26
C SER A 117 -17.33 -14.18 -6.74
N THR A 118 -17.10 -15.26 -5.99
CA THR A 118 -15.76 -15.58 -5.46
C THR A 118 -14.69 -15.61 -6.56
N SER A 119 -14.99 -16.19 -7.72
CA SER A 119 -14.04 -16.25 -8.84
C SER A 119 -13.69 -14.88 -9.39
N GLN A 120 -14.66 -13.96 -9.47
CA GLN A 120 -14.44 -12.58 -9.91
C GLN A 120 -13.60 -11.81 -8.89
N LYS A 121 -13.87 -11.97 -7.58
CA LYS A 121 -13.04 -11.35 -6.53
C LYS A 121 -11.61 -11.85 -6.58
N ILE A 122 -11.38 -13.15 -6.73
CA ILE A 122 -10.04 -13.74 -6.86
C ILE A 122 -9.31 -13.16 -8.07
N PHE A 123 -10.01 -13.00 -9.20
CA PHE A 123 -9.41 -12.34 -10.37
C PHE A 123 -9.00 -10.90 -10.06
N ILE A 124 -9.86 -10.12 -9.41
CA ILE A 124 -9.56 -8.72 -9.03
C ILE A 124 -8.40 -8.66 -8.03
N TYR A 125 -8.34 -9.55 -7.04
CA TYR A 125 -7.22 -9.61 -6.11
C TYR A 125 -5.89 -9.82 -6.84
N TRP A 126 -5.81 -10.76 -7.76
CA TRP A 126 -4.59 -11.00 -8.52
C TRP A 126 -4.24 -9.85 -9.47
N PHE A 127 -5.25 -9.28 -10.12
CA PHE A 127 -5.06 -8.12 -11.00
C PHE A 127 -4.49 -6.93 -10.22
N SER A 128 -5.12 -6.56 -9.10
CA SER A 128 -4.69 -5.44 -8.27
C SER A 128 -3.36 -5.69 -7.53
N TYR A 129 -2.93 -6.94 -7.39
CA TYR A 129 -1.65 -7.29 -6.80
C TYR A 129 -0.47 -7.08 -7.77
N ILE A 130 -0.71 -7.20 -9.07
CA ILE A 130 0.32 -7.06 -10.12
C ILE A 130 0.55 -5.59 -10.48
N GLU A 131 -0.48 -4.73 -10.37
CA GLU A 131 -0.42 -3.29 -10.58
C GLU A 131 0.40 -2.56 -9.48
#